data_00124a46cec01e4a2ff5a19ec32d9c34
#
_entry.id   00124a46cec01e4a2ff5a19ec32d9c34
#
_cell.length_a   1.000
_cell.length_b   1.000
_cell.length_c   1.000
_cell.angle_alpha   90.00
_cell.angle_beta   90.00
_cell.angle_gamma   90.00
#
_symmetry.space_group_name_H-M   'P 1'
#
loop_
_entity.id
_entity.type
_entity.pdbx_description
1 polymer ?
#
loop_
_entity_poly.entity_id
_entity_poly.type
_entity_poly.pdbx_seq_one_letter_code
_entity_poly.pdbx_strand_id
1 'polypeptide(L)'
;MKFLHTMIRITNIEESIDFYCNKLGLVEIRRKEVPEGRFTLIFLAAPEDEDNAIKTRSPEIELTYNWDPEEYGSGRNFGHLALSVKNIYETCQKLIDAGVTINRPPREGRMAFIKSPDNISIELLQQGNNLEVKEPWSSMKNIGTW
;
A
#
# COMPACT_ATOMS: atom_id res chain seq x y z
N MET A 1 10.51 -3.77 23.49
CA MET A 1 9.51 -3.04 22.67
C MET A 1 9.65 -3.56 21.26
N LYS A 2 8.54 -3.80 20.55
CA LYS A 2 8.51 -4.28 19.16
C LYS A 2 7.43 -3.54 18.41
N PHE A 3 7.72 -3.06 17.21
CA PHE A 3 6.69 -2.53 16.30
C PHE A 3 5.78 -3.69 15.87
N LEU A 4 4.46 -3.50 15.81
CA LEU A 4 3.51 -4.51 15.39
C LEU A 4 2.87 -4.15 14.05
N HIS A 5 2.11 -3.07 14.01
CA HIS A 5 1.38 -2.68 12.80
C HIS A 5 1.21 -1.16 12.69
N THR A 6 0.89 -0.72 11.48
CA THR A 6 0.30 0.59 11.20
C THR A 6 -1.18 0.37 10.88
N MET A 7 -2.07 1.06 11.60
CA MET A 7 -3.50 1.02 11.30
C MET A 7 -3.89 2.16 10.36
N ILE A 8 -4.69 1.83 9.36
CA ILE A 8 -5.34 2.79 8.46
C ILE A 8 -6.84 2.47 8.35
N ARG A 9 -7.67 3.51 8.23
CA ARG A 9 -9.09 3.33 7.99
C ARG A 9 -9.39 3.23 6.51
N ILE A 10 -10.38 2.40 6.19
CA ILE A 10 -10.85 2.18 4.83
C ILE A 10 -12.38 2.38 4.78
N THR A 11 -12.88 2.83 3.64
CA THR A 11 -14.31 3.08 3.41
C THR A 11 -15.03 1.93 2.71
N ASN A 12 -14.27 1.05 2.03
CA ASN A 12 -14.81 -0.09 1.30
C ASN A 12 -13.82 -1.29 1.37
N ILE A 13 -14.29 -2.41 1.93
CA ILE A 13 -13.45 -3.61 2.08
C ILE A 13 -13.07 -4.21 0.73
N GLU A 14 -14.01 -4.34 -0.21
CA GLU A 14 -13.77 -5.01 -1.50
C GLU A 14 -12.75 -4.21 -2.34
N GLU A 15 -12.93 -2.90 -2.46
CA GLU A 15 -12.00 -2.02 -3.16
C GLU A 15 -10.60 -2.02 -2.53
N SER A 16 -10.53 -2.03 -1.19
CA SER A 16 -9.26 -2.04 -0.47
C SER A 16 -8.54 -3.38 -0.64
N ILE A 17 -9.25 -4.51 -0.53
CA ILE A 17 -8.65 -5.84 -0.76
C ILE A 17 -8.21 -5.98 -2.23
N ASP A 18 -9.01 -5.52 -3.19
CA ASP A 18 -8.60 -5.53 -4.58
C ASP A 18 -7.32 -4.71 -4.80
N PHE A 19 -7.24 -3.51 -4.19
CA PHE A 19 -6.05 -2.68 -4.31
C PHE A 19 -4.84 -3.29 -3.59
N TYR A 20 -4.95 -3.58 -2.29
CA TYR A 20 -3.79 -4.01 -1.49
C TYR A 20 -3.35 -5.44 -1.80
N CYS A 21 -4.28 -6.37 -2.04
CA CYS A 21 -3.93 -7.77 -2.25
C CYS A 21 -3.79 -8.10 -3.74
N ASN A 22 -4.80 -7.81 -4.58
CA ASN A 22 -4.78 -8.25 -5.98
C ASN A 22 -3.83 -7.41 -6.85
N LYS A 23 -3.79 -6.08 -6.66
CA LYS A 23 -2.97 -5.18 -7.47
C LYS A 23 -1.58 -4.96 -6.89
N LEU A 24 -1.48 -4.65 -5.58
CA LEU A 24 -0.20 -4.36 -4.90
C LEU A 24 0.53 -5.65 -4.47
N GLY A 25 -0.18 -6.74 -4.25
CA GLY A 25 0.38 -8.06 -3.95
C GLY A 25 0.64 -8.35 -2.48
N LEU A 26 -0.01 -7.62 -1.56
CA LEU A 26 0.02 -7.97 -0.14
C LEU A 26 -0.83 -9.22 0.13
N VAL A 27 -0.56 -9.90 1.23
CA VAL A 27 -1.26 -11.11 1.67
C VAL A 27 -2.16 -10.79 2.86
N GLU A 28 -3.44 -11.19 2.80
CA GLU A 28 -4.32 -11.14 3.97
C GLU A 28 -3.92 -12.23 4.96
N ILE A 29 -3.46 -11.83 6.15
CA ILE A 29 -2.99 -12.74 7.20
C ILE A 29 -4.15 -13.23 8.06
N ARG A 30 -5.07 -12.33 8.40
CA ARG A 30 -6.25 -12.63 9.21
C ARG A 30 -7.27 -11.51 9.12
N ARG A 31 -8.51 -11.88 9.47
CA ARG A 31 -9.64 -10.96 9.57
C ARG A 31 -10.37 -11.19 10.89
N LYS A 32 -10.94 -10.13 11.46
CA LYS A 32 -11.72 -10.19 12.68
C LYS A 32 -12.87 -9.18 12.64
N GLU A 33 -14.08 -9.65 12.84
CA GLU A 33 -15.22 -8.79 13.13
C GLU A 33 -15.30 -8.49 14.63
N VAL A 34 -15.67 -7.26 14.97
CA VAL A 34 -15.85 -6.79 16.34
C VAL A 34 -17.24 -6.15 16.44
N PRO A 35 -18.31 -6.99 16.66
CA PRO A 35 -19.69 -6.52 16.64
C PRO A 35 -19.99 -5.44 17.67
N GLU A 36 -19.44 -5.56 18.87
CA GLU A 36 -19.64 -4.57 19.95
C GLU A 36 -19.06 -3.19 19.59
N GLY A 37 -18.00 -3.17 18.80
CA GLY A 37 -17.36 -1.93 18.30
C GLY A 37 -17.85 -1.51 16.93
N ARG A 38 -18.65 -2.34 16.26
CA ARG A 38 -19.17 -2.14 14.91
C ARG A 38 -18.08 -1.84 13.87
N PHE A 39 -17.03 -2.70 13.85
CA PHE A 39 -15.96 -2.60 12.86
C PHE A 39 -15.38 -3.98 12.51
N THR A 40 -14.70 -4.03 11.36
CA THR A 40 -13.93 -5.17 10.89
C THR A 40 -12.46 -4.80 10.80
N LEU A 41 -11.58 -5.65 11.32
CA LEU A 41 -10.13 -5.55 11.18
C LEU A 41 -9.63 -6.55 10.15
N ILE A 42 -8.74 -6.11 9.26
CA ILE A 42 -8.09 -6.96 8.27
C ILE A 42 -6.59 -6.67 8.35
N PHE A 43 -5.78 -7.71 8.56
CA PHE A 43 -4.35 -7.57 8.72
C PHE A 43 -3.64 -8.11 7.48
N LEU A 44 -2.80 -7.27 6.90
CA LEU A 44 -2.04 -7.57 5.69
C LEU A 44 -0.55 -7.58 5.99
N ALA A 45 0.21 -8.37 5.23
CA ALA A 45 1.67 -8.34 5.23
C ALA A 45 2.22 -8.37 3.81
N ALA A 46 3.45 -7.89 3.63
CA ALA A 46 4.18 -8.13 2.39
C ALA A 46 4.50 -9.64 2.27
N PRO A 47 4.54 -10.22 1.05
CA PRO A 47 4.80 -11.66 0.89
C PRO A 47 6.10 -12.14 1.56
N GLU A 48 7.15 -11.34 1.56
CA GLU A 48 8.42 -11.67 2.21
C GLU A 48 8.34 -11.62 3.75
N ASP A 49 7.33 -10.97 4.30
CA ASP A 49 7.10 -10.84 5.75
C ASP A 49 5.98 -11.78 6.27
N GLU A 50 5.28 -12.51 5.39
CA GLU A 50 4.11 -13.32 5.72
C GLU A 50 4.34 -14.28 6.89
N ASP A 51 5.37 -15.12 6.80
CA ASP A 51 5.71 -16.08 7.83
C ASP A 51 5.99 -15.42 9.19
N ASN A 52 6.68 -14.29 9.17
CA ASN A 52 7.00 -13.55 10.38
C ASN A 52 5.76 -12.86 10.96
N ALA A 53 4.91 -12.29 10.11
CA ALA A 53 3.65 -11.69 10.51
C ALA A 53 2.71 -12.71 11.16
N ILE A 54 2.58 -13.89 10.59
CA ILE A 54 1.79 -15.00 11.17
C ILE A 54 2.30 -15.37 12.57
N LYS A 55 3.61 -15.57 12.71
CA LYS A 55 4.23 -16.03 13.96
C LYS A 55 4.28 -14.97 15.05
N THR A 56 4.52 -13.72 14.68
CA THR A 56 4.90 -12.65 15.62
C THR A 56 4.00 -11.43 15.60
N ARG A 57 2.98 -11.38 14.74
CA ARG A 57 2.09 -10.24 14.51
C ARG A 57 2.84 -8.98 14.04
N SER A 58 3.87 -9.14 13.21
CA SER A 58 4.73 -8.03 12.80
C SER A 58 5.65 -8.41 11.62
N PRO A 59 5.94 -7.52 10.67
CA PRO A 59 5.24 -6.23 10.48
C PRO A 59 3.88 -6.44 9.79
N GLU A 60 2.88 -5.63 10.11
CA GLU A 60 1.54 -5.72 9.51
C GLU A 60 0.99 -4.33 9.15
N ILE A 61 0.10 -4.29 8.18
CA ILE A 61 -0.84 -3.18 7.95
C ILE A 61 -2.20 -3.66 8.44
N GLU A 62 -2.80 -2.92 9.39
CA GLU A 62 -4.16 -3.16 9.86
C GLU A 62 -5.11 -2.24 9.12
N LEU A 63 -6.03 -2.81 8.32
CA LEU A 63 -7.14 -2.08 7.74
C LEU A 63 -8.32 -2.14 8.71
N THR A 64 -8.86 -0.98 9.06
CA THR A 64 -10.07 -0.87 9.90
C THR A 64 -11.23 -0.35 9.06
N TYR A 65 -12.27 -1.16 8.92
CA TYR A 65 -13.53 -0.78 8.29
C TYR A 65 -14.59 -0.57 9.36
N ASN A 66 -15.06 0.68 9.54
CA ASN A 66 -16.18 0.99 10.42
C ASN A 66 -17.49 0.69 9.70
N TRP A 67 -18.41 -0.02 10.36
CA TRP A 67 -19.71 -0.39 9.77
C TRP A 67 -20.64 0.81 9.64
N ASP A 68 -20.45 1.82 10.49
CA ASP A 68 -21.13 3.10 10.34
C ASP A 68 -20.30 3.98 9.39
N PRO A 69 -20.89 4.53 8.33
CA PRO A 69 -20.15 5.33 7.35
C PRO A 69 -19.46 6.53 7.98
N GLU A 70 -18.19 6.74 7.63
CA GLU A 70 -17.38 7.88 8.03
C GLU A 70 -16.73 8.52 6.81
N GLU A 71 -16.58 9.86 6.85
CA GLU A 71 -15.74 10.59 5.91
C GLU A 71 -14.37 10.87 6.53
N TYR A 72 -13.31 10.43 5.87
CA TYR A 72 -11.95 10.66 6.34
C TYR A 72 -11.35 11.90 5.69
N GLY A 73 -10.93 12.85 6.53
CA GLY A 73 -10.34 14.10 6.08
C GLY A 73 -8.94 13.92 5.47
N SER A 74 -8.49 14.97 4.77
CA SER A 74 -7.19 15.03 4.09
C SER A 74 -6.05 15.55 4.99
N GLY A 75 -5.99 15.13 6.25
CA GLY A 75 -4.90 15.50 7.17
C GLY A 75 -3.52 15.11 6.63
N ARG A 76 -2.50 15.94 6.90
CA ARG A 76 -1.13 15.71 6.40
C ARG A 76 -0.17 15.17 7.47
N ASN A 77 -0.66 14.86 8.65
CA ASN A 77 0.19 14.34 9.72
C ASN A 77 0.71 12.91 9.43
N PHE A 78 -0.15 12.05 8.86
CA PHE A 78 0.28 10.76 8.33
C PHE A 78 0.97 10.99 6.96
N GLY A 79 2.19 10.46 6.79
CA GLY A 79 2.96 10.57 5.56
C GLY A 79 2.57 9.51 4.53
N HIS A 80 3.26 8.38 4.58
CA HIS A 80 3.04 7.27 3.63
C HIS A 80 3.43 5.92 4.25
N LEU A 81 2.99 4.85 3.59
CA LEU A 81 3.56 3.50 3.76
C LEU A 81 4.67 3.31 2.74
N ALA A 82 5.76 2.64 3.11
CA ALA A 82 6.84 2.33 2.18
C ALA A 82 6.98 0.81 2.00
N LEU A 83 7.07 0.36 0.76
CA LEU A 83 7.26 -1.04 0.37
C LEU A 83 8.48 -1.17 -0.54
N SER A 84 9.33 -2.17 -0.25
CA SER A 84 10.45 -2.52 -1.10
C SER A 84 9.99 -3.46 -2.21
N VAL A 85 10.43 -3.23 -3.46
CA VAL A 85 10.07 -4.02 -4.63
C VAL A 85 11.32 -4.45 -5.40
N LYS A 86 11.30 -5.67 -5.93
CA LYS A 86 12.45 -6.27 -6.64
C LYS A 86 12.81 -5.55 -7.94
N ASN A 87 11.81 -5.08 -8.67
CA ASN A 87 11.98 -4.30 -9.90
C ASN A 87 10.89 -3.24 -9.97
N ILE A 88 11.28 -1.99 -9.74
CA ILE A 88 10.34 -0.88 -9.64
C ILE A 88 9.63 -0.58 -10.97
N TYR A 89 10.30 -0.78 -12.10
CA TYR A 89 9.69 -0.56 -13.42
C TYR A 89 8.62 -1.60 -13.74
N GLU A 90 8.93 -2.88 -13.49
CA GLU A 90 7.96 -3.97 -13.69
C GLU A 90 6.77 -3.83 -12.74
N THR A 91 7.01 -3.46 -11.48
CA THR A 91 5.96 -3.23 -10.50
C THR A 91 5.06 -2.08 -10.93
N CYS A 92 5.63 -0.95 -11.32
CA CYS A 92 4.85 0.19 -11.78
C CYS A 92 4.06 -0.12 -13.06
N GLN A 93 4.63 -0.90 -13.99
CA GLN A 93 3.92 -1.31 -15.20
C GLN A 93 2.72 -2.21 -14.88
N LYS A 94 2.89 -3.22 -14.02
CA LYS A 94 1.78 -4.08 -13.57
C LYS A 94 0.66 -3.28 -12.89
N LEU A 95 1.02 -2.28 -12.10
CA LEU A 95 0.05 -1.39 -11.46
C LEU A 95 -0.72 -0.55 -12.47
N ILE A 96 -0.04 0.01 -13.49
CA ILE A 96 -0.70 0.73 -14.58
C ILE A 96 -1.67 -0.19 -15.33
N ASP A 97 -1.23 -1.39 -15.69
CA ASP A 97 -2.04 -2.39 -16.40
C ASP A 97 -3.27 -2.81 -15.57
N ALA A 98 -3.16 -2.76 -14.24
CA ALA A 98 -4.26 -2.97 -13.29
C ALA A 98 -5.10 -1.71 -13.00
N GLY A 99 -4.87 -0.59 -13.70
CA GLY A 99 -5.63 0.66 -13.57
C GLY A 99 -5.21 1.54 -12.39
N VAL A 100 -4.05 1.29 -11.78
CA VAL A 100 -3.53 2.15 -10.70
C VAL A 100 -2.74 3.31 -11.28
N THR A 101 -3.03 4.52 -10.84
CA THR A 101 -2.28 5.72 -11.23
C THR A 101 -0.92 5.77 -10.53
N ILE A 102 0.15 5.94 -11.30
CA ILE A 102 1.48 6.24 -10.75
C ILE A 102 1.58 7.76 -10.55
N ASN A 103 1.41 8.21 -9.31
CA ASN A 103 1.42 9.65 -8.97
C ASN A 103 2.82 10.27 -9.17
N ARG A 104 3.87 9.59 -8.71
CA ARG A 104 5.26 9.93 -9.00
C ARG A 104 5.94 8.76 -9.70
N PRO A 105 6.29 8.90 -10.99
CA PRO A 105 6.99 7.85 -11.73
C PRO A 105 8.42 7.60 -11.21
N PRO A 106 8.96 6.38 -11.40
CA PRO A 106 10.30 6.00 -10.95
C PRO A 106 11.40 6.49 -11.91
N ARG A 107 11.50 7.81 -12.15
CA ARG A 107 12.38 8.43 -13.15
C ARG A 107 13.85 8.05 -13.00
N GLU A 108 14.31 7.94 -11.75
CA GLU A 108 15.70 7.62 -11.40
C GLU A 108 15.92 6.13 -11.14
N GLY A 109 14.95 5.27 -11.49
CA GLY A 109 15.01 3.84 -11.21
C GLY A 109 15.01 3.49 -9.70
N ARG A 110 14.53 4.40 -8.84
CA ARG A 110 14.65 4.26 -7.38
C ARG A 110 13.31 4.22 -6.67
N MET A 111 12.43 5.17 -6.92
CA MET A 111 11.27 5.44 -6.08
C MET A 111 10.07 5.86 -6.93
N ALA A 112 8.88 5.36 -6.55
CA ALA A 112 7.60 5.76 -7.12
C ALA A 112 6.59 6.01 -6.00
N PHE A 113 5.52 6.77 -6.31
CA PHE A 113 4.37 6.92 -5.42
C PHE A 113 3.08 6.59 -6.13
N ILE A 114 2.20 5.90 -5.42
CA ILE A 114 0.81 5.63 -5.77
C ILE A 114 -0.09 6.00 -4.60
N LYS A 115 -1.40 5.93 -4.80
CA LYS A 115 -2.40 6.10 -3.73
C LYS A 115 -3.38 4.95 -3.69
N SER A 116 -3.80 4.58 -2.48
CA SER A 116 -4.91 3.66 -2.27
C SER A 116 -6.26 4.31 -2.59
N PRO A 117 -7.36 3.54 -2.69
CA PRO A 117 -8.71 4.09 -2.84
C PRO A 117 -9.07 5.13 -1.78
N ASP A 118 -8.63 4.93 -0.54
CA ASP A 118 -8.82 5.87 0.57
C ASP A 118 -7.75 6.97 0.67
N ASN A 119 -7.04 7.22 -0.44
CA ASN A 119 -6.09 8.32 -0.60
C ASN A 119 -4.83 8.22 0.29
N ILE A 120 -4.50 7.02 0.78
CA ILE A 120 -3.27 6.76 1.51
C ILE A 120 -2.11 6.70 0.53
N SER A 121 -1.08 7.51 0.74
CA SER A 121 0.15 7.49 -0.05
C SER A 121 0.97 6.23 0.22
N ILE A 122 1.46 5.61 -0.86
CA ILE A 122 2.32 4.43 -0.80
C ILE A 122 3.56 4.70 -1.63
N GLU A 123 4.72 4.64 -0.98
CA GLU A 123 6.02 4.71 -1.61
C GLU A 123 6.48 3.31 -2.02
N LEU A 124 6.89 3.17 -3.26
CA LEU A 124 7.56 1.97 -3.78
C LEU A 124 9.05 2.26 -3.92
N LEU A 125 9.89 1.44 -3.31
CA LEU A 125 11.34 1.60 -3.32
C LEU A 125 12.02 0.41 -4.00
N GLN A 126 12.92 0.69 -4.94
CA GLN A 126 13.76 -0.32 -5.56
C GLN A 126 14.63 -1.01 -4.51
N GLN A 127 14.59 -2.32 -4.45
CA GLN A 127 15.48 -3.13 -3.62
C GLN A 127 16.93 -3.08 -4.16
N GLY A 128 17.89 -2.84 -3.28
CA GLY A 128 19.31 -2.74 -3.68
C GLY A 128 19.64 -1.43 -4.40
N ASN A 129 20.41 -1.52 -5.48
CA ASN A 129 20.84 -0.36 -6.26
C ASN A 129 19.72 0.18 -7.15
N ASN A 130 19.81 1.47 -7.48
CA ASN A 130 18.93 2.06 -8.48
C ASN A 130 19.07 1.31 -9.81
N LEU A 131 17.93 1.11 -10.49
CA LEU A 131 17.95 0.60 -11.85
C LEU A 131 18.43 1.66 -12.83
N GLU A 132 18.94 1.23 -13.98
CA GLU A 132 19.32 2.13 -15.06
C GLU A 132 18.12 2.99 -15.51
N VAL A 133 18.38 4.28 -15.70
CA VAL A 133 17.37 5.26 -16.15
C VAL A 133 16.91 4.89 -17.56
N LYS A 134 15.61 4.77 -17.76
CA LYS A 134 15.03 4.43 -19.07
C LYS A 134 13.70 5.09 -19.36
N GLU A 135 13.41 5.26 -20.63
CA GLU A 135 12.07 5.64 -21.12
C GLU A 135 11.06 4.48 -20.99
N PRO A 136 9.76 4.80 -20.84
CA PRO A 136 9.18 6.15 -20.79
C PRO A 136 9.29 6.80 -19.38
N TRP A 137 9.80 6.11 -18.39
CA TRP A 137 9.79 6.53 -16.99
C TRP A 137 10.54 7.83 -16.73
N SER A 138 11.68 8.03 -17.40
CA SER A 138 12.54 9.20 -17.24
C SER A 138 11.86 10.51 -17.59
N SER A 139 10.99 10.49 -18.62
CA SER A 139 10.27 11.68 -19.10
C SER A 139 8.85 11.82 -18.54
N MET A 140 8.32 10.81 -17.83
CA MET A 140 6.97 10.86 -17.29
C MET A 140 6.80 11.95 -16.22
N LYS A 141 5.70 12.70 -16.32
CA LYS A 141 5.35 13.75 -15.35
C LYS A 141 4.61 13.17 -14.14
N ASN A 142 4.64 13.90 -13.02
CA ASN A 142 3.81 13.61 -11.88
C ASN A 142 2.31 13.80 -12.20
N ILE A 143 1.47 12.99 -11.57
CA ILE A 143 0.00 13.08 -11.67
C ILE A 143 -0.54 13.36 -10.26
N GLY A 144 -1.14 14.52 -10.05
CA GLY A 144 -1.67 14.92 -8.75
C GLY A 144 -0.57 15.10 -7.69
N THR A 145 -0.93 14.78 -6.45
CA THR A 145 -0.07 14.86 -5.26
C THR A 145 -0.03 13.51 -4.55
N TRP A 146 1.01 13.28 -3.75
CA TRP A 146 1.20 12.07 -2.95
C TRP A 146 1.71 12.40 -1.54
#